data_f269988a315528445b3f5c1b6bb0bf26
#
_entry.id   f269988a315528445b3f5c1b6bb0bf26
#
_cell.length_a   1.000
_cell.length_b   1.000
_cell.length_c   1.000
_cell.angle_alpha   90.00
_cell.angle_beta   90.00
_cell.angle_gamma   90.00
#
_symmetry.space_group_name_H-M   'P 1'
#
loop_
_entity.id
_entity.type
_entity.pdbx_description
1 polymer ?
#
loop_
_entity_poly.entity_id
_entity_poly.type
_entity_poly.pdbx_seq_one_letter_code
_entity_poly.pdbx_strand_id
1 'polypeptide(L)'
;DCAFGIADDTEMKIIKHDVMDQVMEMCYEDESVVPGFDRLIMTFARNESDSAVPDIVERIIKVISSYPEPKKWLAQAADAMKFAVDTSSTEEEKRREVMGLPMVRTFADRVYMMLRTADDMVRECQKYATEAYGLEAYGLRVDKDVELITHMLRSCGGEDDLHVDLFELRDIYRSSLRPEGLKMEKDAQGRRICYA
;
A
#
# COMPACT_ATOMS: atom_id res chain seq x y z
N ASP A 1 34.77 -26.33 -29.39
CA ASP A 1 33.32 -26.21 -29.64
C ASP A 1 32.65 -25.78 -28.33
N CYS A 2 32.34 -24.49 -28.20
CA CYS A 2 31.48 -24.01 -27.12
C CYS A 2 30.05 -24.36 -27.49
N ALA A 3 29.51 -25.42 -26.90
CA ALA A 3 28.10 -25.72 -26.98
C ALA A 3 27.35 -24.64 -26.18
N PHE A 4 26.81 -23.64 -26.88
CA PHE A 4 25.88 -22.68 -26.25
C PHE A 4 24.55 -23.40 -26.05
N GLY A 5 24.23 -23.72 -24.78
CA GLY A 5 22.88 -24.10 -24.37
C GLY A 5 22.07 -22.83 -24.10
N ILE A 6 20.83 -22.79 -24.52
CA ILE A 6 19.87 -21.76 -24.08
C ILE A 6 19.27 -22.33 -22.80
N ALA A 7 19.44 -21.61 -21.70
CA ALA A 7 18.84 -21.95 -20.42
C ALA A 7 17.31 -21.98 -20.54
N ASP A 8 16.67 -22.97 -20.00
CA ASP A 8 15.22 -23.02 -19.91
C ASP A 8 14.69 -22.07 -18.79
N ASP A 9 13.37 -21.91 -18.72
CA ASP A 9 12.74 -21.03 -17.71
C ASP A 9 13.04 -21.47 -16.27
N THR A 10 13.28 -22.74 -16.02
CA THR A 10 13.59 -23.28 -14.70
C THR A 10 15.03 -22.97 -14.32
N GLU A 11 15.96 -23.21 -15.25
CA GLU A 11 17.36 -22.85 -15.08
C GLU A 11 17.54 -21.35 -14.87
N MET A 12 16.81 -20.52 -15.64
CA MET A 12 16.84 -19.06 -15.48
C MET A 12 16.31 -18.61 -14.10
N LYS A 13 15.31 -19.28 -13.55
CA LYS A 13 14.83 -18.97 -12.18
C LYS A 13 15.86 -19.31 -11.13
N ILE A 14 16.51 -20.47 -11.26
CA ILE A 14 17.57 -20.88 -10.33
C ILE A 14 18.72 -19.87 -10.36
N ILE A 15 19.21 -19.53 -11.55
CA ILE A 15 20.31 -18.56 -11.71
C ILE A 15 19.93 -17.20 -11.11
N LYS A 16 18.71 -16.73 -11.32
CA LYS A 16 18.25 -15.45 -10.72
C LYS A 16 18.22 -15.51 -9.20
N HIS A 17 17.76 -16.62 -8.65
CA HIS A 17 17.72 -16.81 -7.20
C HIS A 17 19.13 -16.83 -6.61
N ASP A 18 20.04 -17.62 -7.19
CA ASP A 18 21.43 -17.69 -6.75
C ASP A 18 22.14 -16.33 -6.82
N VAL A 19 21.91 -15.56 -7.89
CA VAL A 19 22.47 -14.21 -8.03
C VAL A 19 21.86 -13.26 -6.99
N MET A 20 20.57 -13.38 -6.70
CA MET A 20 19.89 -12.55 -5.70
C MET A 20 20.47 -12.83 -4.31
N ASP A 21 20.64 -14.11 -3.96
CA ASP A 21 21.21 -14.50 -2.67
C ASP A 21 22.63 -13.96 -2.50
N GLN A 22 23.47 -14.05 -3.54
CA GLN A 22 24.81 -13.47 -3.53
C GLN A 22 24.79 -11.94 -3.36
N VAL A 23 23.87 -11.24 -4.01
CA VAL A 23 23.73 -9.79 -3.88
C VAL A 23 23.28 -9.42 -2.46
N MET A 24 22.33 -10.16 -1.88
CA MET A 24 21.88 -9.94 -0.51
C MET A 24 23.03 -10.17 0.48
N GLU A 25 23.80 -11.25 0.33
CA GLU A 25 24.95 -11.55 1.17
C GLU A 25 26.02 -10.42 1.08
N MET A 26 26.35 -9.96 -0.12
CA MET A 26 27.27 -8.82 -0.32
C MET A 26 26.76 -7.56 0.39
N CYS A 27 25.46 -7.27 0.36
CA CYS A 27 24.88 -6.10 1.02
C CYS A 27 24.91 -6.21 2.54
N TYR A 28 24.84 -7.43 3.10
CA TYR A 28 24.99 -7.67 4.54
C TYR A 28 26.45 -7.59 4.99
N GLU A 29 27.40 -8.02 4.16
CA GLU A 29 28.81 -8.01 4.50
C GLU A 29 29.44 -6.62 4.41
N ASP A 30 29.00 -5.78 3.49
CA ASP A 30 29.60 -4.46 3.23
C ASP A 30 28.54 -3.37 3.02
N GLU A 31 28.33 -2.56 4.04
CA GLU A 31 27.38 -1.43 4.02
C GLU A 31 27.70 -0.40 2.89
N SER A 32 28.92 -0.38 2.37
CA SER A 32 29.30 0.53 1.29
C SER A 32 28.70 0.13 -0.07
N VAL A 33 28.29 -1.12 -0.24
CA VAL A 33 27.66 -1.64 -1.48
C VAL A 33 26.30 -0.99 -1.69
N VAL A 34 25.47 -0.95 -0.65
CA VAL A 34 24.17 -0.27 -0.65
C VAL A 34 23.99 0.50 0.65
N PRO A 35 24.37 1.79 0.71
CA PRO A 35 24.22 2.59 1.90
C PRO A 35 22.77 2.63 2.39
N GLY A 36 22.56 2.27 3.65
CA GLY A 36 21.23 2.20 4.27
C GLY A 36 20.45 0.92 3.98
N PHE A 37 21.12 -0.15 3.58
CA PHE A 37 20.53 -1.46 3.34
C PHE A 37 19.78 -1.99 4.59
N ASP A 38 20.35 -1.85 5.79
CA ASP A 38 19.70 -2.23 7.04
C ASP A 38 18.36 -1.52 7.23
N ARG A 39 18.30 -0.23 6.90
CA ARG A 39 17.04 0.53 6.96
C ARG A 39 16.02 0.03 5.94
N LEU A 40 16.46 -0.36 4.76
CA LEU A 40 15.62 -0.97 3.73
C LEU A 40 15.03 -2.29 4.26
N ILE A 41 15.86 -3.17 4.79
CA ILE A 41 15.43 -4.42 5.39
C ILE A 41 14.40 -4.17 6.51
N MET A 42 14.73 -3.31 7.49
CA MET A 42 13.82 -2.99 8.60
C MET A 42 12.47 -2.42 8.14
N THR A 43 12.44 -1.71 7.01
CA THR A 43 11.22 -1.11 6.47
C THR A 43 10.31 -2.16 5.83
N PHE A 44 10.88 -3.16 5.15
CA PHE A 44 10.12 -4.12 4.36
C PHE A 44 10.10 -5.52 4.95
N ALA A 45 10.91 -5.82 5.97
CA ALA A 45 10.88 -7.12 6.66
C ALA A 45 9.49 -7.42 7.23
N ARG A 46 9.04 -8.66 7.03
CA ARG A 46 7.78 -9.16 7.57
C ARG A 46 8.06 -10.42 8.36
N ASN A 47 7.53 -10.50 9.57
CA ASN A 47 7.66 -11.70 10.42
C ASN A 47 9.11 -12.17 10.56
N GLU A 48 10.04 -11.24 10.79
CA GLU A 48 11.48 -11.51 10.94
C GLU A 48 12.15 -12.09 9.67
N SER A 49 11.53 -11.95 8.50
CA SER A 49 12.06 -12.39 7.21
C SER A 49 12.33 -11.20 6.30
N ASP A 50 13.48 -11.21 5.66
CA ASP A 50 13.90 -10.23 4.66
C ASP A 50 13.47 -10.59 3.22
N SER A 51 12.79 -11.72 3.05
CA SER A 51 12.35 -12.24 1.73
C SER A 51 11.50 -11.26 0.92
N ALA A 52 10.92 -10.26 1.56
CA ALA A 52 10.15 -9.22 0.86
C ALA A 52 11.03 -8.33 -0.03
N VAL A 53 12.33 -8.15 0.30
CA VAL A 53 13.24 -7.29 -0.48
C VAL A 53 13.60 -7.94 -1.82
N PRO A 54 14.05 -9.20 -1.89
CA PRO A 54 14.21 -9.95 -3.14
C PRO A 54 12.97 -9.89 -4.05
N ASP A 55 11.78 -10.11 -3.50
CA ASP A 55 10.52 -10.05 -4.25
C ASP A 55 10.27 -8.67 -4.88
N ILE A 56 10.56 -7.60 -4.13
CA ILE A 56 10.44 -6.23 -4.64
C ILE A 56 11.43 -5.98 -5.76
N VAL A 57 12.69 -6.39 -5.57
CA VAL A 57 13.76 -6.24 -6.59
C VAL A 57 13.40 -7.00 -7.87
N GLU A 58 12.92 -8.24 -7.78
CA GLU A 58 12.48 -9.00 -8.94
C GLU A 58 11.34 -8.30 -9.72
N ARG A 59 10.36 -7.75 -9.00
CA ARG A 59 9.27 -6.98 -9.62
C ARG A 59 9.79 -5.74 -10.35
N ILE A 60 10.74 -5.02 -9.74
CA ILE A 60 11.38 -3.86 -10.36
C ILE A 60 12.13 -4.31 -11.62
N ILE A 61 12.96 -5.37 -11.55
CA ILE A 61 13.68 -5.92 -12.68
C ILE A 61 12.74 -6.28 -13.83
N LYS A 62 11.61 -6.93 -13.51
CA LYS A 62 10.60 -7.29 -14.51
C LYS A 62 10.03 -6.06 -15.22
N VAL A 63 9.76 -4.99 -14.48
CA VAL A 63 9.25 -3.74 -15.05
C VAL A 63 10.31 -3.05 -15.91
N ILE A 64 11.51 -2.83 -15.36
CA ILE A 64 12.55 -2.08 -16.06
C ILE A 64 13.07 -2.81 -17.29
N SER A 65 13.03 -4.16 -17.33
CA SER A 65 13.45 -4.96 -18.48
C SER A 65 12.59 -4.72 -19.73
N SER A 66 11.40 -4.12 -19.58
CA SER A 66 10.57 -3.74 -20.72
C SER A 66 10.93 -2.37 -21.33
N TYR A 67 11.81 -1.61 -20.70
CA TYR A 67 12.25 -0.30 -21.18
C TYR A 67 13.52 -0.41 -22.02
N PRO A 68 13.67 0.42 -23.06
CA PRO A 68 14.87 0.41 -23.92
C PRO A 68 16.16 0.75 -23.16
N GLU A 69 16.09 1.62 -22.14
CA GLU A 69 17.21 2.06 -21.32
C GLU A 69 16.92 1.84 -19.82
N PRO A 70 16.99 0.58 -19.33
CA PRO A 70 16.56 0.24 -17.95
C PRO A 70 17.28 1.05 -16.88
N LYS A 71 18.59 1.22 -16.99
CA LYS A 71 19.40 1.95 -16.01
C LYS A 71 19.04 3.43 -15.96
N LYS A 72 18.78 4.05 -17.10
CA LYS A 72 18.38 5.46 -17.18
C LYS A 72 16.98 5.66 -16.58
N TRP A 73 16.06 4.77 -16.92
CA TRP A 73 14.72 4.80 -16.34
C TRP A 73 14.77 4.68 -14.82
N LEU A 74 15.56 3.72 -14.29
CA LEU A 74 15.70 3.53 -12.83
C LEU A 74 16.30 4.75 -12.14
N ALA A 75 17.34 5.36 -12.75
CA ALA A 75 17.94 6.58 -12.22
C ALA A 75 16.93 7.75 -12.18
N GLN A 76 16.16 7.94 -13.24
CA GLN A 76 15.11 8.96 -13.31
C GLN A 76 14.00 8.71 -12.27
N ALA A 77 13.58 7.46 -12.11
CA ALA A 77 12.59 7.08 -11.09
C ALA A 77 13.12 7.35 -9.67
N ALA A 78 14.38 6.99 -9.40
CA ALA A 78 15.02 7.25 -8.11
C ALA A 78 15.16 8.76 -7.83
N ASP A 79 15.54 9.56 -8.84
CA ASP A 79 15.64 11.02 -8.69
C ASP A 79 14.28 11.67 -8.47
N ALA A 80 13.22 11.18 -9.11
CA ALA A 80 11.86 11.64 -8.88
C ALA A 80 11.34 11.35 -7.47
N MET A 81 11.95 10.40 -6.76
CA MET A 81 11.61 10.06 -5.36
C MET A 81 12.46 10.82 -4.34
N LYS A 82 13.56 11.46 -4.78
CA LYS A 82 14.38 12.29 -3.90
C LYS A 82 13.66 13.61 -3.65
N PHE A 83 13.34 13.86 -2.41
CA PHE A 83 12.93 15.18 -1.95
C PHE A 83 13.82 15.57 -0.78
N ALA A 84 14.28 16.81 -0.80
CA ALA A 84 15.06 17.35 0.30
C ALA A 84 14.09 17.74 1.41
N VAL A 85 14.07 16.99 2.51
CA VAL A 85 13.37 17.43 3.71
C VAL A 85 14.22 18.54 4.32
N ASP A 86 13.84 19.79 4.09
CA ASP A 86 14.41 20.89 4.83
C ASP A 86 14.00 20.76 6.30
N THR A 87 14.98 20.64 7.19
CA THR A 87 14.77 20.50 8.63
C THR A 87 14.15 21.76 9.26
N SER A 88 14.18 22.88 8.56
CA SER A 88 13.57 24.16 8.97
C SER A 88 12.10 24.29 8.55
N SER A 89 11.59 23.41 7.66
CA SER A 89 10.21 23.46 7.16
C SER A 89 9.21 22.99 8.21
N THR A 90 8.03 23.62 8.21
CA THR A 90 6.91 23.17 9.04
C THR A 90 6.38 21.79 8.58
N GLU A 91 5.66 21.09 9.44
CA GLU A 91 5.05 19.80 9.09
C GLU A 91 4.04 19.94 7.92
N GLU A 92 3.36 21.08 7.81
CA GLU A 92 2.43 21.37 6.72
C GLU A 92 3.16 21.58 5.38
N GLU A 93 4.31 22.26 5.40
CA GLU A 93 5.15 22.44 4.21
C GLU A 93 5.70 21.10 3.73
N LYS A 94 6.19 20.27 4.63
CA LYS A 94 6.67 18.90 4.33
C LYS A 94 5.55 18.03 3.73
N ARG A 95 4.35 18.08 4.30
CA ARG A 95 3.18 17.35 3.75
C ARG A 95 2.86 17.81 2.34
N ARG A 96 2.84 19.12 2.09
CA ARG A 96 2.55 19.69 0.77
C ARG A 96 3.60 19.28 -0.25
N GLU A 97 4.87 19.28 0.14
CA GLU A 97 5.98 18.87 -0.72
C GLU A 97 5.87 17.38 -1.09
N VAL A 98 5.64 16.50 -0.10
CA VAL A 98 5.41 15.06 -0.32
C VAL A 98 4.21 14.81 -1.22
N MET A 99 3.08 15.48 -0.97
CA MET A 99 1.88 15.35 -1.80
C MET A 99 2.07 15.90 -3.21
N GLY A 100 3.05 16.78 -3.41
CA GLY A 100 3.44 17.32 -4.73
C GLY A 100 4.20 16.32 -5.61
N LEU A 101 4.75 15.25 -5.05
CA LEU A 101 5.52 14.25 -5.80
C LEU A 101 4.63 13.49 -6.80
N PRO A 102 5.04 13.34 -8.08
CA PRO A 102 4.21 12.67 -9.10
C PRO A 102 3.79 11.26 -8.71
N MET A 103 4.69 10.51 -8.07
CA MET A 103 4.38 9.15 -7.60
C MET A 103 3.33 9.16 -6.48
N VAL A 104 3.41 10.10 -5.55
CA VAL A 104 2.45 10.22 -4.45
C VAL A 104 1.08 10.62 -4.98
N ARG A 105 1.01 11.51 -5.97
CA ARG A 105 -0.24 11.87 -6.68
C ARG A 105 -0.86 10.64 -7.35
N THR A 106 -0.08 9.89 -8.13
CA THR A 106 -0.57 8.66 -8.78
C THR A 106 -1.09 7.65 -7.75
N PHE A 107 -0.43 7.55 -6.59
CA PHE A 107 -0.89 6.70 -5.51
C PHE A 107 -2.18 7.22 -4.86
N ALA A 108 -2.28 8.53 -4.65
CA ALA A 108 -3.46 9.19 -4.13
C ALA A 108 -4.69 8.97 -5.03
N ASP A 109 -4.53 9.14 -6.36
CA ASP A 109 -5.58 8.86 -7.34
C ASP A 109 -6.05 7.40 -7.25
N ARG A 110 -5.13 6.46 -7.09
CA ARG A 110 -5.47 5.05 -6.93
C ARG A 110 -6.21 4.77 -5.63
N VAL A 111 -5.80 5.40 -4.52
CA VAL A 111 -6.52 5.30 -3.24
C VAL A 111 -7.94 5.83 -3.38
N TYR A 112 -8.14 6.97 -4.05
CA TYR A 112 -9.46 7.50 -4.33
C TYR A 112 -10.35 6.51 -5.11
N MET A 113 -9.83 5.92 -6.18
CA MET A 113 -10.56 4.91 -6.95
C MET A 113 -10.93 3.69 -6.11
N MET A 114 -10.04 3.26 -5.21
CA MET A 114 -10.34 2.17 -4.28
C MET A 114 -11.43 2.55 -3.27
N LEU A 115 -11.42 3.78 -2.76
CA LEU A 115 -12.47 4.29 -1.87
C LEU A 115 -13.83 4.35 -2.57
N ARG A 116 -13.89 4.79 -3.83
CA ARG A 116 -15.11 4.76 -4.64
C ARG A 116 -15.66 3.34 -4.79
N THR A 117 -14.80 2.39 -5.13
CA THR A 117 -15.20 0.98 -5.23
C THR A 117 -15.67 0.43 -3.87
N ALA A 118 -15.00 0.78 -2.79
CA ALA A 118 -15.41 0.38 -1.45
C ALA A 118 -16.76 0.97 -1.05
N ASP A 119 -17.05 2.24 -1.41
CA ASP A 119 -18.35 2.88 -1.17
C ASP A 119 -19.48 2.11 -1.87
N ASP A 120 -19.29 1.75 -3.14
CA ASP A 120 -20.26 0.95 -3.87
C ASP A 120 -20.51 -0.42 -3.19
N MET A 121 -19.45 -1.09 -2.77
CA MET A 121 -19.53 -2.40 -2.11
C MET A 121 -20.22 -2.33 -0.74
N VAL A 122 -19.89 -1.36 0.11
CA VAL A 122 -20.52 -1.26 1.44
C VAL A 122 -21.97 -0.82 1.34
N ARG A 123 -22.35 0.00 0.36
CA ARG A 123 -23.77 0.34 0.09
C ARG A 123 -24.55 -0.86 -0.40
N GLU A 124 -23.95 -1.73 -1.17
CA GLU A 124 -24.57 -2.99 -1.55
C GLU A 124 -24.75 -3.91 -0.33
N CYS A 125 -23.74 -4.05 0.51
CA CYS A 125 -23.84 -4.76 1.78
C CYS A 125 -24.95 -4.20 2.69
N GLN A 126 -25.09 -2.87 2.74
CA GLN A 126 -26.14 -2.21 3.52
C GLN A 126 -27.54 -2.61 3.04
N LYS A 127 -27.76 -2.72 1.73
CA LYS A 127 -29.02 -3.21 1.18
C LYS A 127 -29.30 -4.65 1.65
N TYR A 128 -28.31 -5.53 1.54
CA TYR A 128 -28.47 -6.91 2.02
C TYR A 128 -28.70 -7.00 3.52
N ALA A 129 -28.05 -6.15 4.33
CA ALA A 129 -28.27 -6.12 5.78
C ALA A 129 -29.69 -5.66 6.16
N THR A 130 -30.34 -4.84 5.31
CA THR A 130 -31.71 -4.36 5.55
C THR A 130 -32.77 -5.27 4.95
N GLU A 131 -32.49 -5.95 3.83
CA GLU A 131 -33.47 -6.71 3.05
C GLU A 131 -33.41 -8.23 3.30
N ALA A 132 -32.25 -8.74 3.72
CA ALA A 132 -32.03 -10.18 3.86
C ALA A 132 -32.21 -10.67 5.31
N TYR A 133 -33.05 -11.66 5.49
CA TYR A 133 -33.29 -12.31 6.78
C TYR A 133 -32.00 -12.84 7.39
N GLY A 134 -31.72 -12.42 8.63
CA GLY A 134 -30.60 -12.91 9.43
C GLY A 134 -29.32 -12.10 9.33
N LEU A 135 -29.28 -11.02 8.53
CA LEU A 135 -28.13 -10.11 8.41
C LEU A 135 -28.29 -8.81 9.20
N GLU A 136 -29.46 -8.57 9.83
CA GLU A 136 -29.74 -7.35 10.62
C GLU A 136 -28.74 -7.14 11.76
N ALA A 137 -28.13 -8.22 12.27
CA ALA A 137 -27.10 -8.14 13.31
C ALA A 137 -25.84 -7.39 12.86
N TYR A 138 -25.61 -7.28 11.54
CA TYR A 138 -24.46 -6.59 10.97
C TYR A 138 -24.80 -5.16 10.54
N GLY A 139 -26.08 -4.78 10.51
CA GLY A 139 -26.55 -3.48 10.00
C GLY A 139 -25.83 -2.30 10.62
N LEU A 140 -25.72 -2.25 11.97
CA LEU A 140 -25.00 -1.17 12.67
C LEU A 140 -23.50 -1.07 12.31
N ARG A 141 -22.88 -2.20 11.99
CA ARG A 141 -21.46 -2.19 11.57
C ARG A 141 -21.34 -1.67 10.15
N VAL A 142 -22.18 -2.14 9.25
CA VAL A 142 -22.18 -1.70 7.86
C VAL A 142 -22.50 -0.21 7.76
N ASP A 143 -23.44 0.29 8.56
CA ASP A 143 -23.75 1.73 8.62
C ASP A 143 -22.53 2.58 9.00
N LYS A 144 -21.73 2.14 9.97
CA LYS A 144 -20.49 2.81 10.35
C LYS A 144 -19.43 2.76 9.28
N ASP A 145 -19.30 1.65 8.56
CA ASP A 145 -18.38 1.52 7.45
C ASP A 145 -18.80 2.45 6.30
N VAL A 146 -20.10 2.59 6.03
CA VAL A 146 -20.65 3.57 5.07
C VAL A 146 -20.33 5.00 5.51
N GLU A 147 -20.54 5.34 6.79
CA GLU A 147 -20.23 6.67 7.33
C GLU A 147 -18.74 7.01 7.19
N LEU A 148 -17.86 6.07 7.54
CA LEU A 148 -16.41 6.24 7.43
C LEU A 148 -15.97 6.49 5.99
N ILE A 149 -16.38 5.61 5.05
CA ILE A 149 -15.99 5.72 3.65
C ILE A 149 -16.57 6.99 3.05
N THR A 150 -17.83 7.35 3.36
CA THR A 150 -18.44 8.59 2.93
C THR A 150 -17.67 9.82 3.45
N HIS A 151 -17.21 9.78 4.72
CA HIS A 151 -16.39 10.86 5.28
C HIS A 151 -15.05 10.99 4.54
N MET A 152 -14.36 9.87 4.31
CA MET A 152 -13.10 9.86 3.54
C MET A 152 -13.28 10.39 2.11
N LEU A 153 -14.36 10.02 1.43
CA LEU A 153 -14.64 10.52 0.09
C LEU A 153 -14.96 12.01 0.07
N ARG A 154 -15.69 12.53 1.07
CA ARG A 154 -15.97 13.96 1.21
C ARG A 154 -14.72 14.80 1.42
N SER A 155 -13.73 14.29 2.16
CA SER A 155 -12.46 14.97 2.35
C SER A 155 -11.62 15.04 1.07
N CYS A 156 -11.89 14.17 0.09
CA CYS A 156 -11.22 14.21 -1.21
C CYS A 156 -11.79 15.31 -2.16
N GLY A 157 -12.84 16.05 -1.78
CA GLY A 157 -13.50 17.02 -2.64
C GLY A 157 -14.50 16.42 -3.61
N GLY A 158 -15.04 17.23 -4.51
CA GLY A 158 -15.97 16.83 -5.56
C GLY A 158 -15.27 16.44 -6.87
N GLU A 159 -16.05 16.02 -7.88
CA GLU A 159 -15.51 15.63 -9.19
C GLU A 159 -14.79 16.80 -9.90
N ASP A 160 -15.22 18.03 -9.66
CA ASP A 160 -14.63 19.23 -10.27
C ASP A 160 -13.43 19.79 -9.49
N ASP A 161 -13.26 19.40 -8.24
CA ASP A 161 -12.18 19.87 -7.35
C ASP A 161 -11.61 18.72 -6.54
N LEU A 162 -11.18 17.69 -7.24
CA LEU A 162 -10.61 16.48 -6.62
C LEU A 162 -9.26 16.80 -6.01
N HIS A 163 -9.19 16.70 -4.68
CA HIS A 163 -7.97 16.85 -3.90
C HIS A 163 -7.84 15.72 -2.89
N VAL A 164 -6.93 14.78 -3.16
CA VAL A 164 -6.71 13.63 -2.29
C VAL A 164 -5.50 13.88 -1.41
N ASP A 165 -5.73 14.16 -0.12
CA ASP A 165 -4.67 14.24 0.89
C ASP A 165 -4.57 12.92 1.66
N LEU A 166 -3.49 12.17 1.39
CA LEU A 166 -3.25 10.87 2.04
C LEU A 166 -3.02 10.97 3.56
N PHE A 167 -2.52 12.09 4.04
CA PHE A 167 -2.34 12.32 5.48
C PHE A 167 -3.68 12.55 6.17
N GLU A 168 -4.58 13.32 5.55
CA GLU A 168 -5.93 13.54 6.05
C GLU A 168 -6.73 12.22 6.06
N LEU A 169 -6.70 11.47 4.96
CA LEU A 169 -7.35 10.15 4.88
C LEU A 169 -6.84 9.19 5.96
N ARG A 170 -5.52 9.17 6.19
CA ARG A 170 -4.92 8.38 7.28
C ARG A 170 -5.44 8.80 8.64
N ASP A 171 -5.54 10.10 8.90
CA ASP A 171 -5.96 10.62 10.19
C ASP A 171 -7.45 10.37 10.45
N ILE A 172 -8.31 10.50 9.41
CA ILE A 172 -9.72 10.07 9.46
C ILE A 172 -9.82 8.58 9.80
N TYR A 173 -9.09 7.73 9.06
CA TYR A 173 -9.09 6.29 9.30
C TYR A 173 -8.63 5.93 10.72
N ARG A 174 -7.52 6.52 11.19
CA ARG A 174 -7.01 6.29 12.55
C ARG A 174 -7.97 6.71 13.64
N SER A 175 -8.68 7.81 13.46
CA SER A 175 -9.69 8.27 14.41
C SER A 175 -10.91 7.35 14.50
N SER A 176 -11.18 6.61 13.43
CA SER A 176 -12.27 5.63 13.38
C SER A 176 -11.90 4.26 13.92
N LEU A 177 -10.59 3.95 14.01
CA LEU A 177 -10.12 2.68 14.58
C LEU A 177 -10.42 2.67 16.08
N ARG A 178 -11.23 1.70 16.50
CA ARG A 178 -11.48 1.47 17.92
C ARG A 178 -10.44 0.50 18.48
N PRO A 179 -9.95 0.73 19.70
CA PRO A 179 -8.99 -0.15 20.36
C PRO A 179 -9.58 -1.53 20.72
N GLU A 180 -10.91 -1.64 20.68
CA GLU A 180 -11.61 -2.87 21.02
C GLU A 180 -12.18 -3.51 19.75
N GLY A 181 -11.88 -4.79 19.53
CA GLY A 181 -12.42 -5.59 18.42
C GLY A 181 -13.95 -5.69 18.45
N LEU A 182 -14.51 -6.28 17.41
CA LEU A 182 -15.94 -6.51 17.27
C LEU A 182 -16.49 -7.27 18.50
N LYS A 183 -17.34 -6.62 19.28
CA LYS A 183 -18.07 -7.26 20.37
C LYS A 183 -19.44 -7.70 19.87
N MET A 184 -19.74 -8.98 20.04
CA MET A 184 -21.06 -9.54 19.75
C MET A 184 -21.84 -9.61 21.06
N GLU A 185 -22.89 -8.82 21.16
CA GLU A 185 -23.83 -8.88 22.28
C GLU A 185 -25.22 -9.40 21.81
N LYS A 186 -26.04 -9.80 22.75
CA LYS A 186 -27.42 -10.15 22.47
C LYS A 186 -28.33 -8.98 22.85
N ASP A 187 -29.26 -8.61 21.97
CA ASP A 187 -30.29 -7.63 22.30
C ASP A 187 -31.29 -8.20 23.35
N ALA A 188 -32.24 -7.36 23.75
CA ALA A 188 -33.29 -7.75 24.68
C ALA A 188 -34.19 -8.92 24.20
N GLN A 189 -34.16 -9.19 22.88
CA GLN A 189 -34.86 -10.31 22.23
C GLN A 189 -33.96 -11.53 22.00
N GLY A 190 -32.71 -11.50 22.48
CA GLY A 190 -31.75 -12.60 22.37
C GLY A 190 -31.07 -12.71 21.01
N ARG A 191 -31.24 -11.72 20.10
CA ARG A 191 -30.57 -11.66 18.79
C ARG A 191 -29.16 -11.18 18.97
N ARG A 192 -28.22 -11.74 18.20
CA ARG A 192 -26.82 -11.27 18.20
C ARG A 192 -26.72 -9.93 17.49
N ILE A 193 -26.19 -8.92 18.18
CA ILE A 193 -25.89 -7.61 17.64
C ILE A 193 -24.37 -7.42 17.65
N CYS A 194 -23.83 -6.96 16.54
CA CYS A 194 -22.41 -6.64 16.40
C CYS A 194 -22.19 -5.18 16.81
N TYR A 195 -21.40 -4.98 17.89
CA TYR A 195 -20.90 -3.66 18.26
C TYR A 195 -19.44 -3.53 17.82
N ALA A 196 -19.11 -2.39 17.28
CA ALA A 196 -17.73 -2.02 16.99
C ALA A 196 -17.26 -0.96 17.98
#